data_7261b486e769e83140a391a1ff966903
#
_entry.id   7261b486e769e83140a391a1ff966903
#
_cell.length_a   1.000
_cell.length_b   1.000
_cell.length_c   1.000
_cell.angle_alpha   90.00
_cell.angle_beta   90.00
_cell.angle_gamma   90.00
#
_symmetry.space_group_name_H-M   'P 1'
#
loop_
_entity.id
_entity.type
_entity.pdbx_description
1 polymer ?
#
loop_
_entity_poly.entity_id
_entity_poly.type
_entity_poly.pdbx_seq_one_letter_code
_entity_poly.pdbx_strand_id
1 'polypeptide(L)'
;MSAAATPAASAQIPLGSSVPPHTPHAISVSLPYWDDNIGYEEGEKRVVDRMETGYPRFFIHRSVQKLAALCLAKFGNPDEELCMLFPSPKVAAEARDFLASRTPPVSSRAAEFVVCPGANALPSAKEAVTAIDCLELQIMLFAKGDWPAAKQFWQHTGDGISSRMAERALAFLGEAPAGAQNPSTPPTPSGPARGGYSRNRHYARMTKGVNTPAPASQGVSGPDAEVADLGTYVEERYGRNLPLFNAPLAKQALKRRIAGGLLPSDEEFGQADAEVARGVTPDDVYLFPGGMSAIWHAHRVAMLARQASGKPEGKSVCFGFPYTDTLKILQKWGAGCHFLGLGDTSAVKDLEVLLAENDKAGEAPILALFCEFPSNPLIRSPDLARLRALADQYGFVIVIDETIGNFLNVDVLPYADMAASSLTKIFSGDSNVMGGSLILNPKSSQYAVLKAALDKDYEDNYYPEDAVYMERNSRDYRGRIRRVNDNAFAITEYLHSVSLMAGPGEDKVIKRVYYPRYETPELYAACARTPSHGAGGFGGLFSLTFTSTAAARAFYDTLPCAKGPSLGTSFTLASPYAILAHYTELDWAAQFGVERDLVRISIGQEDLPKLRGWFEASIKAAQAAQAAETAPA
;
A
#
# COMPACT_ATOMS: atom_id res chain seq x y z
N MET A 1 -20.79 -46.81 4.98
CA MET A 1 -19.55 -46.04 5.01
C MET A 1 -19.58 -45.08 3.83
N SER A 2 -20.05 -43.86 4.05
CA SER A 2 -20.11 -42.81 3.03
C SER A 2 -18.75 -42.14 2.98
N ALA A 3 -18.08 -42.18 1.83
CA ALA A 3 -16.84 -41.46 1.59
C ALA A 3 -17.13 -39.95 1.66
N ALA A 4 -16.56 -39.29 2.63
CA ALA A 4 -16.59 -37.83 2.71
C ALA A 4 -15.88 -37.25 1.47
N ALA A 5 -16.62 -36.51 0.66
CA ALA A 5 -16.08 -35.82 -0.50
C ALA A 5 -15.02 -34.83 -0.04
N THR A 6 -13.79 -35.00 -0.48
CA THR A 6 -12.70 -34.05 -0.34
C THR A 6 -13.17 -32.71 -0.93
N PRO A 7 -13.10 -31.59 -0.21
CA PRO A 7 -13.47 -30.30 -0.78
C PRO A 7 -12.56 -30.03 -1.98
N ALA A 8 -13.16 -29.68 -3.12
CA ALA A 8 -12.44 -29.34 -4.34
C ALA A 8 -11.45 -28.22 -4.01
N ALA A 9 -10.16 -28.49 -4.19
CA ALA A 9 -9.10 -27.49 -4.07
C ALA A 9 -9.47 -26.30 -4.98
N SER A 10 -9.58 -25.10 -4.42
CA SER A 10 -9.69 -23.91 -5.24
C SER A 10 -8.44 -23.86 -6.10
N ALA A 11 -8.60 -23.74 -7.43
CA ALA A 11 -7.47 -23.71 -8.34
C ALA A 11 -6.54 -22.57 -7.92
N GLN A 12 -5.29 -22.88 -7.61
CA GLN A 12 -4.28 -21.88 -7.28
C GLN A 12 -4.11 -20.93 -8.48
N ILE A 13 -3.94 -19.64 -8.19
CA ILE A 13 -3.63 -18.63 -9.21
C ILE A 13 -2.27 -19.00 -9.82
N PRO A 14 -2.14 -19.10 -11.15
CA PRO A 14 -0.87 -19.48 -11.78
C PRO A 14 0.28 -18.56 -11.41
N LEU A 15 1.49 -19.10 -11.33
CA LEU A 15 2.71 -18.37 -11.09
C LEU A 15 2.88 -17.20 -12.08
N GLY A 16 3.16 -16.02 -11.57
CA GLY A 16 3.41 -14.80 -12.36
C GLY A 16 2.16 -14.05 -12.80
N SER A 17 0.97 -14.63 -12.64
CA SER A 17 -0.30 -13.98 -13.00
C SER A 17 -0.67 -12.86 -12.02
N SER A 18 -1.50 -11.93 -12.46
CA SER A 18 -2.04 -10.88 -11.61
C SER A 18 -2.86 -11.43 -10.43
N VAL A 19 -2.86 -10.72 -9.31
CA VAL A 19 -3.67 -11.02 -8.12
C VAL A 19 -4.57 -9.82 -7.80
N PRO A 20 -5.91 -9.97 -7.94
CA PRO A 20 -6.67 -11.12 -8.48
C PRO A 20 -6.36 -11.44 -9.95
N PRO A 21 -6.70 -12.64 -10.43
CA PRO A 21 -6.50 -13.00 -11.83
C PRO A 21 -7.18 -12.04 -12.79
N HIS A 22 -6.53 -11.77 -13.92
CA HIS A 22 -7.05 -10.90 -15.00
C HIS A 22 -7.40 -9.48 -14.54
N THR A 23 -6.73 -8.99 -13.50
CA THR A 23 -6.92 -7.63 -12.99
C THR A 23 -5.94 -6.69 -13.68
N PRO A 24 -6.41 -5.76 -14.53
CA PRO A 24 -5.55 -4.73 -15.09
C PRO A 24 -4.92 -3.88 -13.98
N HIS A 25 -3.65 -3.49 -14.17
CA HIS A 25 -2.89 -2.69 -13.18
C HIS A 25 -2.80 -3.32 -11.79
N ALA A 26 -2.89 -4.66 -11.70
CA ALA A 26 -2.74 -5.35 -10.44
C ALA A 26 -1.42 -4.99 -9.76
N ILE A 27 -1.49 -4.75 -8.46
CA ILE A 27 -0.35 -4.39 -7.62
C ILE A 27 0.24 -5.59 -6.87
N SER A 28 -0.25 -6.80 -7.14
CA SER A 28 0.30 -8.04 -6.60
C SER A 28 0.40 -9.09 -7.70
N VAL A 29 1.35 -9.99 -7.53
CA VAL A 29 1.66 -11.08 -8.46
C VAL A 29 1.58 -12.40 -7.72
N SER A 30 1.12 -13.46 -8.38
CA SER A 30 1.01 -14.78 -7.78
C SER A 30 2.38 -15.46 -7.67
N LEU A 31 2.76 -15.76 -6.43
CA LEU A 31 3.90 -16.58 -6.04
C LEU A 31 3.38 -17.75 -5.19
N PRO A 32 2.77 -18.79 -5.81
CA PRO A 32 1.91 -19.73 -5.12
C PRO A 32 2.62 -20.69 -4.17
N TYR A 33 3.93 -20.91 -4.33
CA TYR A 33 4.72 -21.81 -3.52
C TYR A 33 5.89 -21.08 -2.85
N TRP A 34 6.38 -21.64 -1.75
CA TRP A 34 7.52 -21.10 -1.02
C TRP A 34 8.74 -20.92 -1.92
N ASP A 35 9.05 -21.93 -2.73
CA ASP A 35 10.19 -21.90 -3.65
C ASP A 35 10.02 -20.90 -4.80
N ASP A 36 8.80 -20.49 -5.13
CA ASP A 36 8.57 -19.42 -6.09
C ASP A 36 8.97 -18.05 -5.53
N ASN A 37 8.78 -17.86 -4.22
CA ASN A 37 9.21 -16.63 -3.56
C ASN A 37 10.75 -16.55 -3.46
N ILE A 38 11.42 -17.68 -3.19
CA ILE A 38 12.88 -17.76 -3.23
C ILE A 38 13.38 -17.50 -4.66
N GLY A 39 12.83 -18.20 -5.64
CA GLY A 39 13.23 -18.05 -7.04
C GLY A 39 12.96 -16.63 -7.59
N TYR A 40 11.97 -15.91 -7.05
CA TYR A 40 11.74 -14.50 -7.38
C TYR A 40 12.90 -13.62 -6.89
N GLU A 41 13.34 -13.78 -5.64
CA GLU A 41 14.43 -13.00 -5.06
C GLU A 41 15.81 -13.38 -5.65
N GLU A 42 15.99 -14.63 -6.05
CA GLU A 42 17.20 -15.09 -6.75
C GLU A 42 17.20 -14.76 -8.25
N GLY A 43 16.10 -14.23 -8.78
CA GLY A 43 15.99 -13.87 -10.20
C GLY A 43 15.91 -15.08 -11.13
N GLU A 44 15.40 -16.22 -10.64
CA GLU A 44 15.25 -17.44 -11.46
C GLU A 44 14.35 -17.19 -12.67
N LYS A 45 14.83 -17.55 -13.86
CA LYS A 45 14.08 -17.38 -15.11
C LYS A 45 12.72 -18.06 -15.10
N ARG A 46 12.59 -19.24 -14.44
CA ARG A 46 11.31 -19.95 -14.32
C ARG A 46 10.23 -19.10 -13.65
N VAL A 47 10.61 -18.15 -12.79
CA VAL A 47 9.70 -17.23 -12.08
C VAL A 47 9.59 -15.92 -12.84
N VAL A 48 10.71 -15.24 -13.06
CA VAL A 48 10.76 -13.88 -13.61
C VAL A 48 10.16 -13.80 -15.02
N ASP A 49 10.41 -14.79 -15.88
CA ASP A 49 9.89 -14.81 -17.25
C ASP A 49 8.36 -14.97 -17.32
N ARG A 50 7.74 -15.51 -16.26
CA ARG A 50 6.27 -15.70 -16.16
C ARG A 50 5.54 -14.48 -15.61
N MET A 51 6.25 -13.53 -15.00
CA MET A 51 5.61 -12.40 -14.33
C MET A 51 4.90 -11.48 -15.33
N GLU A 52 3.58 -11.44 -15.29
CA GLU A 52 2.76 -10.50 -16.06
C GLU A 52 2.74 -9.12 -15.40
N THR A 53 2.83 -9.09 -14.08
CA THR A 53 2.84 -7.90 -13.23
C THR A 53 3.71 -8.18 -12.00
N GLY A 54 3.77 -7.23 -11.07
CA GLY A 54 4.49 -7.35 -9.82
C GLY A 54 4.15 -6.20 -8.87
N TYR A 55 4.66 -6.26 -7.64
CA TYR A 55 4.49 -5.15 -6.72
C TYR A 55 5.24 -3.92 -7.24
N PRO A 56 4.56 -2.77 -7.46
CA PRO A 56 5.10 -1.64 -8.25
C PRO A 56 6.34 -0.95 -7.69
N ARG A 57 6.85 -1.41 -6.59
CA ARG A 57 8.11 -0.93 -6.00
C ARG A 57 9.31 -1.83 -6.28
N PHE A 58 9.05 -3.07 -6.64
CA PHE A 58 10.08 -4.03 -7.00
C PHE A 58 10.06 -4.33 -8.50
N PHE A 59 8.89 -4.19 -9.11
CA PHE A 59 8.67 -4.50 -10.51
C PHE A 59 8.07 -3.29 -11.25
N ILE A 60 8.81 -2.72 -12.20
CA ILE A 60 8.29 -1.67 -13.08
C ILE A 60 7.28 -2.32 -14.03
N HIS A 61 6.05 -1.80 -14.06
CA HIS A 61 4.97 -2.35 -14.88
C HIS A 61 5.37 -2.44 -16.35
N ARG A 62 4.99 -3.51 -17.05
CA ARG A 62 5.39 -3.77 -18.44
C ARG A 62 5.03 -2.63 -19.40
N SER A 63 3.89 -1.97 -19.20
CA SER A 63 3.50 -0.80 -20.01
C SER A 63 4.42 0.40 -19.77
N VAL A 64 4.90 0.60 -18.54
CA VAL A 64 5.93 1.63 -18.24
C VAL A 64 7.25 1.28 -18.89
N GLN A 65 7.68 0.00 -18.84
CA GLN A 65 8.89 -0.46 -19.51
C GLN A 65 8.81 -0.27 -21.04
N LYS A 66 7.65 -0.61 -21.65
CA LYS A 66 7.43 -0.42 -23.08
C LYS A 66 7.51 1.05 -23.48
N LEU A 67 6.85 1.93 -22.71
CA LEU A 67 6.91 3.37 -22.95
C LEU A 67 8.33 3.90 -22.78
N ALA A 68 9.06 3.46 -21.74
CA ALA A 68 10.45 3.83 -21.52
C ALA A 68 11.35 3.42 -22.69
N ALA A 69 11.15 2.21 -23.24
CA ALA A 69 11.91 1.76 -24.42
C ALA A 69 11.65 2.64 -25.65
N LEU A 70 10.40 3.05 -25.89
CA LEU A 70 10.06 3.98 -26.99
C LEU A 70 10.68 5.37 -26.78
N CYS A 71 10.65 5.88 -25.54
CA CYS A 71 11.29 7.14 -25.20
C CYS A 71 12.82 7.07 -25.36
N LEU A 72 13.42 5.98 -24.91
CA LEU A 72 14.86 5.75 -25.05
C LEU A 72 15.29 5.71 -26.54
N ALA A 73 14.55 4.99 -27.38
CA ALA A 73 14.83 4.93 -28.81
C ALA A 73 14.71 6.30 -29.49
N LYS A 74 13.84 7.19 -28.97
CA LYS A 74 13.61 8.52 -29.54
C LYS A 74 14.61 9.57 -29.06
N PHE A 75 14.99 9.56 -27.79
CA PHE A 75 15.71 10.63 -27.11
C PHE A 75 17.10 10.23 -26.62
N GLY A 76 17.41 8.93 -26.59
CA GLY A 76 18.64 8.37 -26.04
C GLY A 76 19.41 7.51 -27.02
N ASN A 77 20.43 6.85 -26.46
CA ASN A 77 21.21 5.81 -27.12
C ASN A 77 20.92 4.45 -26.47
N PRO A 78 20.07 3.58 -27.08
CA PRO A 78 19.71 2.28 -26.49
C PRO A 78 20.89 1.34 -26.24
N ASP A 79 22.05 1.56 -26.87
CA ASP A 79 23.24 0.73 -26.65
C ASP A 79 23.97 1.07 -25.34
N GLU A 80 23.93 2.32 -24.90
CA GLU A 80 24.70 2.85 -23.77
C GLU A 80 23.85 3.33 -22.61
N GLU A 81 22.62 3.79 -22.88
CA GLU A 81 21.75 4.44 -21.89
C GLU A 81 20.53 3.59 -21.51
N LEU A 82 19.94 3.94 -20.38
CA LEU A 82 18.58 3.62 -19.96
C LEU A 82 17.83 4.89 -19.65
N CYS A 83 16.50 4.79 -19.53
CA CYS A 83 15.71 5.92 -19.11
C CYS A 83 14.72 5.56 -18.00
N MET A 84 14.35 6.57 -17.24
CA MET A 84 13.29 6.54 -16.23
C MET A 84 12.30 7.67 -16.52
N LEU A 85 11.01 7.40 -16.30
CA LEU A 85 9.92 8.31 -16.63
C LEU A 85 9.30 8.90 -15.38
N PHE A 86 9.14 10.22 -15.37
CA PHE A 86 8.55 10.97 -14.27
C PHE A 86 7.36 11.82 -14.71
N PRO A 87 6.42 12.14 -13.80
CA PRO A 87 5.19 12.86 -14.15
C PRO A 87 5.39 14.38 -14.26
N SER A 88 6.50 14.93 -13.72
CA SER A 88 6.70 16.37 -13.70
C SER A 88 8.18 16.78 -13.77
N PRO A 89 8.47 18.03 -14.21
CA PRO A 89 9.82 18.59 -14.23
C PRO A 89 10.48 18.61 -12.83
N LYS A 90 9.69 18.87 -11.79
CA LYS A 90 10.17 18.90 -10.41
C LYS A 90 10.70 17.54 -9.98
N VAL A 91 9.92 16.47 -10.14
CA VAL A 91 10.35 15.11 -9.78
C VAL A 91 11.58 14.68 -10.60
N ALA A 92 11.63 15.02 -11.89
CA ALA A 92 12.81 14.75 -12.71
C ALA A 92 14.05 15.51 -12.24
N ALA A 93 13.91 16.75 -11.80
CA ALA A 93 15.00 17.52 -11.21
C ALA A 93 15.50 16.90 -9.91
N GLU A 94 14.59 16.51 -9.01
CA GLU A 94 14.93 15.82 -7.75
C GLU A 94 15.66 14.50 -7.99
N ALA A 95 15.24 13.74 -9.00
CA ALA A 95 15.91 12.50 -9.41
C ALA A 95 17.35 12.77 -9.89
N ARG A 96 17.55 13.82 -10.67
CA ARG A 96 18.88 14.23 -11.15
C ARG A 96 19.78 14.70 -10.01
N ASP A 97 19.25 15.51 -9.11
CA ASP A 97 19.98 15.99 -7.92
C ASP A 97 20.39 14.80 -7.03
N PHE A 98 19.50 13.83 -6.86
CA PHE A 98 19.82 12.60 -6.15
C PHE A 98 20.95 11.82 -6.81
N LEU A 99 20.95 11.66 -8.13
CA LEU A 99 22.03 11.00 -8.87
C LEU A 99 23.34 11.77 -8.78
N ALA A 100 23.30 13.09 -8.93
CA ALA A 100 24.47 13.95 -8.81
C ALA A 100 25.11 13.92 -7.41
N SER A 101 24.30 13.69 -6.36
CA SER A 101 24.77 13.58 -4.98
C SER A 101 25.43 12.25 -4.62
N ARG A 102 25.43 11.26 -5.52
CA ARG A 102 26.08 9.95 -5.27
C ARG A 102 27.61 10.04 -5.27
N THR A 103 28.25 9.07 -4.68
CA THR A 103 29.71 8.96 -4.67
C THR A 103 30.14 7.65 -5.33
N PRO A 104 30.69 7.66 -6.56
CA PRO A 104 30.92 8.85 -7.40
C PRO A 104 29.59 9.46 -7.92
N PRO A 105 29.60 10.75 -8.31
CA PRO A 105 28.43 11.40 -8.90
C PRO A 105 28.00 10.72 -10.20
N VAL A 106 26.67 10.51 -10.35
CA VAL A 106 26.08 9.92 -11.55
C VAL A 106 25.60 11.02 -12.47
N SER A 107 26.08 11.02 -13.72
CA SER A 107 25.64 11.96 -14.74
C SER A 107 24.30 11.53 -15.33
N SER A 108 23.38 12.49 -15.48
CA SER A 108 22.09 12.27 -16.12
C SER A 108 21.64 13.51 -16.89
N ARG A 109 20.78 13.30 -17.89
CA ARG A 109 20.15 14.38 -18.65
C ARG A 109 18.64 14.19 -18.70
N ALA A 110 17.88 15.26 -18.81
CA ALA A 110 16.44 15.21 -18.95
C ALA A 110 16.00 15.64 -20.35
N ALA A 111 14.90 15.04 -20.80
CA ALA A 111 14.17 15.48 -21.97
C ALA A 111 12.67 15.52 -21.63
N GLU A 112 11.99 16.54 -22.13
CA GLU A 112 10.55 16.68 -22.01
C GLU A 112 9.86 16.08 -23.24
N PHE A 113 8.78 15.36 -23.04
CA PHE A 113 8.00 14.76 -24.09
C PHE A 113 6.51 14.99 -23.86
N VAL A 114 5.92 15.85 -24.67
CA VAL A 114 4.46 16.06 -24.69
C VAL A 114 3.85 15.07 -25.68
N VAL A 115 3.02 14.17 -25.17
CA VAL A 115 2.36 13.11 -25.95
C VAL A 115 0.90 13.49 -26.14
N CYS A 116 0.53 13.81 -27.39
CA CYS A 116 -0.85 14.13 -27.78
C CYS A 116 -1.39 13.05 -28.71
N PRO A 117 -2.72 12.79 -28.73
CA PRO A 117 -3.31 11.80 -29.61
C PRO A 117 -3.14 12.19 -31.09
N GLY A 118 -2.35 11.42 -31.81
CA GLY A 118 -2.14 11.57 -33.23
C GLY A 118 -3.19 10.86 -34.09
N ALA A 119 -3.01 10.90 -35.44
CA ALA A 119 -3.88 10.20 -36.38
C ALA A 119 -3.95 8.68 -36.10
N ASN A 120 -2.86 8.10 -35.62
CA ASN A 120 -2.71 6.68 -35.31
C ASN A 120 -3.14 6.31 -33.87
N ALA A 121 -3.63 7.27 -33.07
CA ALA A 121 -4.05 7.00 -31.69
C ALA A 121 -5.11 5.89 -31.65
N LEU A 122 -5.00 5.01 -30.64
CA LEU A 122 -5.95 3.91 -30.49
C LEU A 122 -7.37 4.43 -30.19
N PRO A 123 -8.43 3.69 -30.56
CA PRO A 123 -9.82 4.06 -30.24
C PRO A 123 -10.03 4.37 -28.76
N SER A 124 -9.44 3.59 -27.85
CA SER A 124 -9.49 3.81 -26.41
C SER A 124 -8.97 5.19 -25.98
N ALA A 125 -7.96 5.72 -26.68
CA ALA A 125 -7.46 7.07 -26.45
C ALA A 125 -8.47 8.14 -26.89
N LYS A 126 -9.24 7.88 -27.96
CA LYS A 126 -10.22 8.82 -28.52
C LYS A 126 -11.53 8.84 -27.71
N GLU A 127 -11.94 7.71 -27.18
CA GLU A 127 -13.16 7.60 -26.36
C GLU A 127 -13.03 8.32 -25.02
N ALA A 128 -11.81 8.40 -24.47
CA ALA A 128 -11.52 9.05 -23.19
C ALA A 128 -11.12 10.54 -23.31
N VAL A 129 -11.14 11.09 -24.51
CA VAL A 129 -10.53 12.37 -24.92
C VAL A 129 -11.20 13.63 -24.35
N THR A 130 -12.22 13.53 -23.55
CA THR A 130 -12.92 14.74 -23.08
C THR A 130 -12.19 15.48 -21.96
N ALA A 131 -11.06 14.98 -21.42
CA ALA A 131 -10.43 15.61 -20.26
C ALA A 131 -8.90 15.77 -20.30
N ILE A 132 -8.17 15.01 -21.08
CA ILE A 132 -6.71 15.13 -21.23
C ILE A 132 -6.36 15.15 -22.70
N ASP A 133 -6.02 16.32 -23.20
CA ASP A 133 -5.65 16.49 -24.61
C ASP A 133 -4.22 16.02 -24.88
N CYS A 134 -3.33 16.17 -23.91
CA CYS A 134 -1.92 15.77 -24.00
C CYS A 134 -1.40 15.31 -22.62
N LEU A 135 -0.39 14.47 -22.61
CA LEU A 135 0.35 14.05 -21.43
C LEU A 135 1.77 14.61 -21.50
N GLU A 136 2.22 15.21 -20.40
CA GLU A 136 3.60 15.61 -20.22
C GLU A 136 4.37 14.49 -19.53
N LEU A 137 5.49 14.12 -20.11
CA LEU A 137 6.41 13.12 -19.58
C LEU A 137 7.80 13.72 -19.45
N GLN A 138 8.44 13.49 -18.33
CA GLN A 138 9.84 13.82 -18.12
C GLN A 138 10.68 12.55 -18.23
N ILE A 139 11.64 12.56 -19.13
CA ILE A 139 12.51 11.42 -19.47
C ILE A 139 13.87 11.72 -18.89
N MET A 140 14.28 10.98 -17.85
CA MET A 140 15.66 11.06 -17.33
C MET A 140 16.49 9.95 -17.97
N LEU A 141 17.57 10.32 -18.64
CA LEU A 141 18.50 9.43 -19.34
C LEU A 141 19.81 9.35 -18.55
N PHE A 142 20.37 8.15 -18.41
CA PHE A 142 21.59 7.86 -17.65
C PHE A 142 22.27 6.61 -18.20
N ALA A 143 23.56 6.41 -17.92
CA ALA A 143 24.31 5.24 -18.38
C ALA A 143 23.74 3.93 -17.79
N LYS A 144 23.78 2.82 -18.56
CA LYS A 144 23.26 1.51 -18.15
C LYS A 144 23.82 1.03 -16.81
N GLY A 145 25.11 1.30 -16.54
CA GLY A 145 25.78 0.93 -15.29
C GLY A 145 25.20 1.62 -14.05
N ASP A 146 24.52 2.75 -14.23
CA ASP A 146 23.96 3.56 -13.13
C ASP A 146 22.52 3.18 -12.78
N TRP A 147 21.98 2.14 -13.42
CA TRP A 147 20.64 1.61 -13.09
C TRP A 147 20.37 1.39 -11.60
N PRO A 148 21.31 0.81 -10.82
CA PRO A 148 21.05 0.61 -9.39
C PRO A 148 20.78 1.92 -8.63
N ALA A 149 21.47 3.01 -8.98
CA ALA A 149 21.27 4.31 -8.35
C ALA A 149 19.91 4.94 -8.77
N ALA A 150 19.62 4.92 -10.07
CA ALA A 150 18.35 5.45 -10.59
C ALA A 150 17.14 4.66 -10.05
N LYS A 151 17.25 3.32 -9.97
CA LYS A 151 16.23 2.46 -9.36
C LYS A 151 16.00 2.81 -7.89
N GLN A 152 17.03 3.16 -7.13
CA GLN A 152 16.88 3.57 -5.72
C GLN A 152 15.99 4.80 -5.57
N PHE A 153 16.17 5.84 -6.41
CA PHE A 153 15.31 7.01 -6.37
C PHE A 153 13.85 6.61 -6.63
N TRP A 154 13.59 5.97 -7.76
CA TRP A 154 12.26 5.51 -8.14
C TRP A 154 11.59 4.64 -7.06
N GLN A 155 12.33 3.69 -6.50
CA GLN A 155 11.81 2.74 -5.52
C GLN A 155 11.48 3.43 -4.19
N HIS A 156 12.34 4.31 -3.70
CA HIS A 156 12.19 4.88 -2.37
C HIS A 156 11.24 6.09 -2.38
N THR A 157 11.29 6.96 -3.39
CA THR A 157 10.38 8.11 -3.44
C THR A 157 8.96 7.71 -3.87
N GLY A 158 8.83 6.70 -4.73
CA GLY A 158 7.53 6.29 -5.27
C GLY A 158 6.90 7.28 -6.27
N ASP A 159 7.66 8.26 -6.75
CA ASP A 159 7.17 9.36 -7.60
C ASP A 159 7.32 9.11 -9.11
N GLY A 160 7.48 7.86 -9.54
CA GLY A 160 7.43 7.48 -10.96
C GLY A 160 6.01 7.55 -11.53
N ILE A 161 5.91 7.50 -12.87
CA ILE A 161 4.60 7.45 -13.54
C ILE A 161 3.85 6.15 -13.19
N SER A 162 2.51 6.23 -13.15
CA SER A 162 1.67 5.04 -12.97
C SER A 162 1.53 4.22 -14.25
N SER A 163 1.14 2.94 -14.09
CA SER A 163 0.85 2.06 -15.23
C SER A 163 -0.30 2.58 -16.11
N ARG A 164 -1.30 3.24 -15.52
CA ARG A 164 -2.40 3.87 -16.27
C ARG A 164 -1.92 5.05 -17.09
N MET A 165 -1.08 5.90 -16.52
CA MET A 165 -0.46 7.01 -17.27
C MET A 165 0.37 6.48 -18.44
N ALA A 166 1.15 5.42 -18.24
CA ALA A 166 1.92 4.79 -19.29
C ALA A 166 1.02 4.21 -20.41
N GLU A 167 -0.06 3.52 -20.06
CA GLU A 167 -0.99 2.97 -21.06
C GLU A 167 -1.73 4.06 -21.84
N ARG A 168 -2.06 5.16 -21.18
CA ARG A 168 -2.64 6.32 -21.87
C ARG A 168 -1.66 6.91 -22.88
N ALA A 169 -0.39 7.10 -22.48
CA ALA A 169 0.64 7.61 -23.39
C ALA A 169 0.87 6.66 -24.57
N LEU A 170 0.94 5.35 -24.34
CA LEU A 170 1.04 4.34 -25.39
C LEU A 170 -0.15 4.42 -26.35
N ALA A 171 -1.38 4.54 -25.83
CA ALA A 171 -2.58 4.66 -26.64
C ALA A 171 -2.57 5.93 -27.52
N PHE A 172 -2.06 7.06 -27.02
CA PHE A 172 -1.87 8.29 -27.80
C PHE A 172 -0.85 8.11 -28.93
N LEU A 173 0.19 7.31 -28.70
CA LEU A 173 1.20 6.97 -29.68
C LEU A 173 0.74 5.91 -30.71
N GLY A 174 -0.46 5.33 -30.54
CA GLY A 174 -0.97 4.25 -31.37
C GLY A 174 -0.44 2.87 -31.01
N GLU A 175 0.14 2.73 -29.82
CA GLU A 175 0.76 1.53 -29.31
C GLU A 175 -0.18 0.79 -28.34
N ALA A 176 -0.38 -0.52 -28.55
CA ALA A 176 -1.15 -1.34 -27.61
C ALA A 176 -0.42 -1.46 -26.25
N PRO A 177 -1.13 -1.61 -25.13
CA PRO A 177 -0.53 -1.95 -23.84
C PRO A 177 0.33 -3.21 -23.93
N ALA A 178 1.36 -3.32 -23.09
CA ALA A 178 2.17 -4.53 -23.02
C ALA A 178 1.32 -5.73 -22.54
N GLY A 179 1.37 -6.85 -23.28
CA GLY A 179 0.58 -8.05 -22.96
C GLY A 179 -0.83 -8.09 -23.57
N ALA A 180 -1.27 -7.06 -24.27
CA ALA A 180 -2.49 -7.14 -25.07
C ALA A 180 -2.27 -8.16 -26.23
N GLN A 181 -3.03 -9.25 -26.20
CA GLN A 181 -3.07 -10.18 -27.34
C GLN A 181 -3.69 -9.43 -28.52
N ASN A 182 -3.01 -9.42 -29.66
CA ASN A 182 -3.60 -8.92 -30.90
C ASN A 182 -4.90 -9.70 -31.19
N PRO A 183 -6.03 -9.04 -31.43
CA PRO A 183 -7.26 -9.70 -31.83
C PRO A 183 -7.17 -10.12 -33.31
N SER A 184 -6.29 -11.04 -33.63
CA SER A 184 -6.21 -11.64 -34.96
C SER A 184 -6.52 -13.13 -34.87
N THR A 185 -7.79 -13.41 -34.59
CA THR A 185 -8.62 -14.54 -35.10
C THR A 185 -9.94 -14.54 -34.33
N PRO A 186 -11.10 -14.54 -34.99
CA PRO A 186 -12.35 -14.76 -34.30
C PRO A 186 -12.36 -16.20 -33.72
N PRO A 187 -12.82 -16.39 -32.48
CA PRO A 187 -12.90 -17.73 -31.92
C PRO A 187 -13.92 -18.55 -32.70
N THR A 188 -13.48 -19.68 -33.22
CA THR A 188 -14.37 -20.72 -33.78
C THR A 188 -15.30 -21.18 -32.65
N PRO A 189 -16.61 -21.27 -32.86
CA PRO A 189 -17.54 -21.69 -31.84
C PRO A 189 -17.40 -23.20 -31.60
N SER A 190 -16.85 -23.60 -30.47
CA SER A 190 -16.80 -24.96 -30.02
C SER A 190 -17.55 -25.10 -28.69
N GLY A 191 -18.75 -25.71 -28.73
CA GLY A 191 -19.41 -26.40 -27.65
C GLY A 191 -20.08 -25.53 -26.55
N PRO A 192 -21.09 -26.07 -25.86
CA PRO A 192 -21.90 -25.34 -24.90
C PRO A 192 -21.11 -24.96 -23.67
N ALA A 193 -21.07 -23.65 -23.40
CA ALA A 193 -20.41 -23.05 -22.24
C ALA A 193 -21.03 -23.56 -20.93
N ARG A 194 -20.28 -24.29 -20.14
CA ARG A 194 -20.56 -24.48 -18.71
C ARG A 194 -20.12 -23.22 -17.95
N GLY A 195 -21.07 -22.71 -17.22
CA GLY A 195 -21.12 -21.61 -16.27
C GLY A 195 -19.83 -20.84 -15.96
N GLY A 196 -19.77 -19.62 -16.48
CA GLY A 196 -18.75 -18.65 -16.09
C GLY A 196 -18.92 -18.22 -14.63
N TYR A 197 -17.82 -18.12 -13.92
CA TYR A 197 -17.78 -17.60 -12.57
C TYR A 197 -18.26 -16.15 -12.54
N SER A 198 -19.24 -15.94 -11.72
CA SER A 198 -20.00 -14.72 -11.53
C SER A 198 -19.14 -13.54 -11.15
N ARG A 199 -19.24 -12.50 -11.95
CA ARG A 199 -19.06 -11.11 -11.59
C ARG A 199 -19.68 -10.79 -10.23
N ASN A 200 -19.03 -9.90 -9.48
CA ASN A 200 -19.46 -9.30 -8.22
C ASN A 200 -20.97 -9.40 -7.94
N ARG A 201 -21.33 -10.22 -6.97
CA ARG A 201 -22.72 -10.47 -6.54
C ARG A 201 -23.39 -9.30 -5.84
N HIS A 202 -22.73 -8.18 -5.69
CA HIS A 202 -23.29 -7.03 -4.99
C HIS A 202 -24.26 -6.19 -5.82
N TYR A 203 -24.38 -6.41 -7.13
CA TYR A 203 -25.22 -5.60 -8.01
C TYR A 203 -26.39 -6.34 -8.68
N ALA A 204 -26.71 -7.56 -8.25
CA ALA A 204 -27.86 -8.31 -8.78
C ALA A 204 -28.99 -8.39 -7.76
N ARG A 205 -29.59 -7.27 -7.40
CA ARG A 205 -30.95 -7.29 -6.79
C ARG A 205 -31.96 -7.01 -7.89
N MET A 206 -32.60 -8.08 -8.38
CA MET A 206 -33.72 -8.01 -9.31
C MET A 206 -34.88 -7.23 -8.66
N THR A 207 -35.21 -6.10 -9.19
CA THR A 207 -36.53 -5.49 -9.00
C THR A 207 -37.50 -6.07 -10.02
N LYS A 208 -38.44 -6.88 -9.53
CA LYS A 208 -39.69 -7.17 -10.30
C LYS A 208 -40.49 -5.88 -10.42
N GLY A 209 -40.86 -5.57 -11.65
CA GLY A 209 -41.59 -4.35 -11.95
C GLY A 209 -42.96 -4.24 -11.29
N VAL A 210 -43.23 -3.04 -10.83
CA VAL A 210 -44.62 -2.50 -10.75
C VAL A 210 -44.53 -1.09 -11.30
N ASN A 211 -45.28 -0.84 -12.38
CA ASN A 211 -45.50 0.48 -12.95
C ASN A 211 -46.35 1.32 -12.00
N THR A 212 -45.81 2.38 -11.45
CA THR A 212 -46.57 3.51 -10.94
C THR A 212 -45.82 4.81 -11.30
N PRO A 213 -46.52 5.84 -11.80
CA PRO A 213 -45.87 7.09 -12.20
C PRO A 213 -45.44 7.90 -10.97
N ALA A 214 -44.21 8.40 -10.98
CA ALA A 214 -43.64 9.24 -9.94
C ALA A 214 -44.24 10.65 -9.97
N PRO A 215 -44.49 11.27 -8.81
CA PRO A 215 -44.84 12.70 -8.75
C PRO A 215 -43.58 13.54 -8.95
N ALA A 216 -43.70 14.62 -9.68
CA ALA A 216 -42.68 15.61 -9.94
C ALA A 216 -42.18 16.24 -8.63
N SER A 217 -40.92 16.07 -8.29
CA SER A 217 -40.25 16.79 -7.22
C SER A 217 -39.67 18.09 -7.75
N GLN A 218 -40.04 19.19 -7.12
CA GLN A 218 -39.53 20.53 -7.35
C GLN A 218 -38.06 20.58 -6.91
N GLY A 219 -37.21 21.12 -7.79
CA GLY A 219 -35.76 21.18 -7.58
C GLY A 219 -35.34 22.13 -6.46
N VAL A 220 -34.38 21.68 -5.70
CA VAL A 220 -33.50 22.54 -4.91
C VAL A 220 -32.19 22.64 -5.70
N SER A 221 -31.95 23.80 -6.28
CA SER A 221 -30.72 24.13 -7.00
C SER A 221 -29.68 24.70 -6.02
N GLY A 222 -28.66 23.93 -5.71
CA GLY A 222 -27.47 24.39 -5.00
C GLY A 222 -26.25 23.57 -5.44
N PRO A 223 -25.03 24.09 -5.33
CA PRO A 223 -23.81 23.40 -5.80
C PRO A 223 -23.55 22.04 -5.13
N ASP A 224 -24.12 21.79 -3.95
CA ASP A 224 -23.96 20.52 -3.23
C ASP A 224 -24.87 19.40 -3.75
N ALA A 225 -26.01 19.74 -4.37
CA ALA A 225 -26.90 18.79 -5.02
C ALA A 225 -26.32 18.24 -6.33
N GLU A 226 -25.55 19.04 -7.08
CA GLU A 226 -24.85 18.60 -8.29
C GLU A 226 -23.73 17.60 -7.99
N VAL A 227 -23.06 17.73 -6.84
CA VAL A 227 -21.93 16.83 -6.46
C VAL A 227 -22.43 15.44 -6.04
N ALA A 228 -23.56 15.37 -5.34
CA ALA A 228 -24.16 14.09 -4.94
C ALA A 228 -24.76 13.34 -6.16
N ASP A 229 -25.37 14.08 -7.09
CA ASP A 229 -25.98 13.53 -8.31
C ASP A 229 -24.91 13.06 -9.32
N LEU A 230 -23.76 13.75 -9.39
CA LEU A 230 -22.64 13.37 -10.24
C LEU A 230 -21.98 12.04 -9.80
N GLY A 231 -21.89 11.75 -8.50
CA GLY A 231 -21.34 10.48 -7.99
C GLY A 231 -22.19 9.28 -8.44
N THR A 232 -23.50 9.36 -8.28
CA THR A 232 -24.46 8.33 -8.70
C THR A 232 -24.53 8.22 -10.23
N TYR A 233 -24.49 9.34 -10.93
CA TYR A 233 -24.49 9.42 -12.39
C TYR A 233 -23.26 8.75 -13.04
N VAL A 234 -22.09 8.86 -12.44
CA VAL A 234 -20.85 8.23 -12.92
C VAL A 234 -20.91 6.71 -12.78
N GLU A 235 -21.47 6.18 -11.70
CA GLU A 235 -21.65 4.74 -11.52
C GLU A 235 -22.65 4.12 -12.48
N GLU A 236 -23.78 4.76 -12.69
CA GLU A 236 -24.88 4.21 -13.48
C GLU A 236 -24.64 4.31 -14.99
N ARG A 237 -23.97 5.34 -15.47
CA ARG A 237 -23.84 5.62 -16.90
C ARG A 237 -22.54 5.15 -17.56
N TYR A 238 -21.42 5.16 -16.87
CA TYR A 238 -20.12 5.01 -17.51
C TYR A 238 -19.39 3.71 -17.17
N GLY A 239 -19.86 2.92 -16.23
CA GLY A 239 -19.29 1.61 -15.92
C GLY A 239 -17.76 1.63 -15.79
N ARG A 240 -17.06 0.97 -16.71
CA ARG A 240 -15.60 0.85 -16.67
C ARG A 240 -14.83 2.08 -17.15
N ASN A 241 -15.48 2.98 -17.90
CA ASN A 241 -14.85 4.17 -18.50
C ASN A 241 -15.28 5.42 -17.73
N LEU A 242 -14.72 5.60 -16.54
CA LEU A 242 -14.94 6.81 -15.75
C LEU A 242 -14.31 8.03 -16.45
N PRO A 243 -15.07 9.13 -16.65
CA PRO A 243 -14.52 10.31 -17.31
C PRO A 243 -13.44 10.97 -16.46
N LEU A 244 -12.29 11.25 -17.05
CA LEU A 244 -11.14 11.87 -16.36
C LEU A 244 -11.41 13.28 -15.84
N PHE A 245 -12.39 13.99 -16.40
CA PHE A 245 -12.80 15.31 -15.90
C PHE A 245 -13.35 15.27 -14.46
N ASN A 246 -13.76 14.10 -13.96
CA ASN A 246 -14.19 13.92 -12.57
C ASN A 246 -13.02 13.76 -11.58
N ALA A 247 -11.78 13.72 -12.04
CA ALA A 247 -10.62 13.53 -11.16
C ALA A 247 -10.49 14.58 -10.04
N PRO A 248 -10.71 15.89 -10.28
CA PRO A 248 -10.69 16.87 -9.20
C PRO A 248 -11.75 16.59 -8.13
N LEU A 249 -12.96 16.19 -8.54
CA LEU A 249 -14.04 15.81 -7.62
C LEU A 249 -13.72 14.51 -6.88
N ALA A 250 -13.12 13.53 -7.55
CA ALA A 250 -12.65 12.29 -6.93
C ALA A 250 -11.58 12.57 -5.87
N LYS A 251 -10.59 13.43 -6.18
CA LYS A 251 -9.56 13.83 -5.21
C LYS A 251 -10.17 14.56 -4.01
N GLN A 252 -11.12 15.44 -4.24
CA GLN A 252 -11.83 16.13 -3.16
C GLN A 252 -12.65 15.16 -2.30
N ALA A 253 -13.37 14.20 -2.93
CA ALA A 253 -14.11 13.16 -2.22
C ALA A 253 -13.18 12.26 -1.38
N LEU A 254 -12.00 11.92 -1.90
CA LEU A 254 -10.98 11.17 -1.15
C LEU A 254 -10.50 11.95 0.08
N LYS A 255 -10.17 13.23 -0.07
CA LYS A 255 -9.73 14.10 1.03
C LYS A 255 -10.81 14.22 2.11
N ARG A 256 -12.08 14.44 1.73
CA ARG A 256 -13.23 14.47 2.64
C ARG A 256 -13.42 13.12 3.35
N ARG A 257 -13.32 11.99 2.62
CA ARG A 257 -13.46 10.64 3.19
C ARG A 257 -12.38 10.32 4.21
N ILE A 258 -11.14 10.73 3.96
CA ILE A 258 -10.03 10.57 4.89
C ILE A 258 -10.23 11.45 6.11
N ALA A 259 -10.49 12.75 5.94
CA ALA A 259 -10.79 13.67 7.05
C ALA A 259 -11.99 13.17 7.87
N GLY A 260 -13.09 12.75 7.23
CA GLY A 260 -14.26 12.17 7.89
C GLY A 260 -14.00 10.83 8.57
N GLY A 261 -13.09 9.99 8.06
CA GLY A 261 -12.65 8.76 8.71
C GLY A 261 -11.94 8.98 10.05
N LEU A 262 -11.37 10.16 10.24
CA LEU A 262 -10.72 10.57 11.47
C LEU A 262 -11.69 11.12 12.53
N LEU A 263 -12.97 11.29 12.19
CA LEU A 263 -13.99 11.79 13.11
C LEU A 263 -14.59 10.70 14.01
N PRO A 264 -15.06 11.05 15.24
CA PRO A 264 -15.57 10.06 16.19
C PRO A 264 -16.90 9.41 15.83
N SER A 265 -17.74 10.02 14.98
CA SER A 265 -19.13 9.56 14.74
C SER A 265 -19.28 8.78 13.43
N ASP A 266 -20.20 7.78 13.46
CA ASP A 266 -20.66 7.03 12.29
C ASP A 266 -21.69 7.81 11.44
N GLU A 267 -21.92 9.09 11.74
CA GLU A 267 -22.91 9.90 11.03
C GLU A 267 -22.48 10.14 9.58
N GLU A 268 -23.47 10.00 8.69
CA GLU A 268 -23.31 10.03 7.26
C GLU A 268 -22.59 11.30 6.76
N PHE A 269 -21.81 11.13 5.71
CA PHE A 269 -21.18 12.19 4.93
C PHE A 269 -22.23 13.23 4.46
N GLY A 270 -22.55 14.19 5.28
CA GLY A 270 -23.55 15.18 4.93
C GLY A 270 -23.66 16.39 5.86
N GLN A 271 -23.01 16.35 7.02
CA GLN A 271 -23.09 17.47 7.96
C GLN A 271 -21.73 18.15 8.13
N ALA A 272 -21.68 19.42 7.70
CA ALA A 272 -20.54 20.32 7.87
C ALA A 272 -20.12 20.52 9.35
N ASP A 273 -20.94 20.10 10.30
CA ASP A 273 -20.71 20.28 11.74
C ASP A 273 -19.76 19.22 12.35
N ALA A 274 -19.49 18.11 11.66
CA ALA A 274 -18.56 17.07 12.10
C ALA A 274 -17.08 17.48 11.91
N GLU A 275 -16.79 18.46 11.06
CA GLU A 275 -15.45 19.01 10.81
C GLU A 275 -14.84 19.68 12.06
N VAL A 276 -15.67 20.05 13.02
CA VAL A 276 -15.26 20.89 14.17
C VAL A 276 -14.61 20.07 15.30
N ALA A 277 -14.91 18.78 15.44
CA ALA A 277 -14.53 18.04 16.67
C ALA A 277 -13.03 17.72 16.78
N ARG A 278 -12.31 17.49 15.66
CA ARG A 278 -10.86 17.24 15.65
C ARG A 278 -10.04 18.31 14.95
N GLY A 279 -10.68 19.20 14.23
CA GLY A 279 -10.04 20.27 13.48
C GLY A 279 -9.33 19.83 12.19
N VAL A 280 -9.41 18.54 11.80
CA VAL A 280 -8.88 18.07 10.51
C VAL A 280 -9.89 18.36 9.41
N THR A 281 -9.47 19.07 8.39
CA THR A 281 -10.24 19.42 7.21
C THR A 281 -9.68 18.73 5.97
N PRO A 282 -10.40 18.70 4.84
CA PRO A 282 -9.83 18.23 3.57
C PRO A 282 -8.56 18.97 3.14
N ASP A 283 -8.34 20.21 3.60
CA ASP A 283 -7.16 21.01 3.28
C ASP A 283 -5.91 20.56 4.07
N ASP A 284 -6.10 19.76 5.12
CA ASP A 284 -5.01 19.14 5.87
C ASP A 284 -4.58 17.79 5.29
N VAL A 285 -5.30 17.30 4.26
CA VAL A 285 -5.08 16.01 3.61
C VAL A 285 -4.44 16.21 2.24
N TYR A 286 -3.27 15.61 2.04
CA TYR A 286 -2.53 15.63 0.78
C TYR A 286 -2.49 14.23 0.17
N LEU A 287 -2.73 14.13 -1.14
CA LEU A 287 -2.77 12.85 -1.86
C LEU A 287 -1.51 12.66 -2.68
N PHE A 288 -1.01 11.43 -2.71
CA PHE A 288 0.24 11.05 -3.38
C PHE A 288 0.05 9.81 -4.24
N PRO A 289 0.94 9.55 -5.24
CA PRO A 289 0.88 8.35 -6.08
C PRO A 289 0.98 7.03 -5.33
N GLY A 290 1.54 7.03 -4.13
CA GLY A 290 1.69 5.84 -3.29
C GLY A 290 2.00 6.17 -1.84
N GLY A 291 1.90 5.18 -0.94
CA GLY A 291 2.25 5.34 0.48
C GLY A 291 3.70 5.75 0.68
N MET A 292 4.63 5.22 -0.13
CA MET A 292 6.04 5.63 -0.08
C MET A 292 6.26 7.08 -0.46
N SER A 293 5.53 7.58 -1.46
CA SER A 293 5.56 8.99 -1.81
C SER A 293 5.07 9.87 -0.64
N ALA A 294 4.01 9.45 0.06
CA ALA A 294 3.56 10.16 1.26
C ALA A 294 4.64 10.17 2.38
N ILE A 295 5.33 9.06 2.62
CA ILE A 295 6.41 8.97 3.62
C ILE A 295 7.62 9.79 3.19
N TRP A 296 8.01 9.73 1.92
CA TRP A 296 9.08 10.54 1.36
C TRP A 296 8.81 12.03 1.54
N HIS A 297 7.61 12.49 1.17
CA HIS A 297 7.22 13.88 1.30
C HIS A 297 7.08 14.30 2.77
N ALA A 298 6.66 13.43 3.69
CA ALA A 298 6.66 13.72 5.13
C ALA A 298 8.08 14.01 5.63
N HIS A 299 9.08 13.20 5.22
CA HIS A 299 10.49 13.42 5.57
C HIS A 299 11.02 14.72 4.95
N ARG A 300 10.74 14.94 3.67
CA ARG A 300 11.13 16.14 2.94
C ARG A 300 10.55 17.42 3.59
N VAL A 301 9.27 17.39 3.94
CA VAL A 301 8.61 18.52 4.61
C VAL A 301 9.22 18.82 5.97
N ALA A 302 9.56 17.78 6.75
CA ALA A 302 10.28 17.97 8.01
C ALA A 302 11.65 18.65 7.80
N MET A 303 12.41 18.25 6.76
CA MET A 303 13.68 18.90 6.39
C MET A 303 13.48 20.37 5.99
N LEU A 304 12.51 20.64 5.11
CA LEU A 304 12.20 22.01 4.63
C LEU A 304 11.72 22.91 5.77
N ALA A 305 10.87 22.42 6.65
CA ALA A 305 10.40 23.15 7.84
C ALA A 305 11.55 23.47 8.80
N ARG A 306 12.46 22.52 9.00
CA ARG A 306 13.68 22.71 9.80
C ARG A 306 14.58 23.79 9.20
N GLN A 307 14.83 23.71 7.90
CA GLN A 307 15.62 24.70 7.16
C GLN A 307 14.99 26.10 7.22
N ALA A 308 13.68 26.20 6.98
CA ALA A 308 12.94 27.46 7.06
C ALA A 308 12.99 28.09 8.46
N SER A 309 13.11 27.28 9.51
CA SER A 309 13.25 27.72 10.89
C SER A 309 14.67 28.14 11.26
N GLY A 310 15.65 28.06 10.33
CA GLY A 310 17.05 28.39 10.58
C GLY A 310 17.76 27.47 11.58
N LYS A 311 17.18 26.29 11.83
CA LYS A 311 17.75 25.30 12.76
C LYS A 311 18.75 24.39 12.02
N PRO A 312 19.79 23.87 12.70
CA PRO A 312 20.74 22.94 12.09
C PRO A 312 20.04 21.66 11.62
N GLU A 313 20.59 21.05 10.57
CA GLU A 313 20.13 19.76 10.10
C GLU A 313 20.35 18.70 11.17
N GLY A 314 19.36 17.83 11.38
CA GLY A 314 19.40 16.74 12.36
C GLY A 314 19.09 15.39 11.73
N LYS A 315 19.59 14.32 12.34
CA LYS A 315 19.23 12.96 11.94
C LYS A 315 17.78 12.65 12.29
N SER A 316 17.13 11.81 11.50
CA SER A 316 15.84 11.22 11.87
C SER A 316 16.01 9.99 12.76
N VAL A 317 14.92 9.58 13.41
CA VAL A 317 14.83 8.30 14.12
C VAL A 317 13.82 7.42 13.41
N CYS A 318 14.19 6.18 13.12
CA CYS A 318 13.27 5.13 12.74
C CYS A 318 13.02 4.23 13.96
N PHE A 319 11.80 4.27 14.49
CA PHE A 319 11.43 3.60 15.73
C PHE A 319 10.53 2.40 15.45
N GLY A 320 10.97 1.22 15.89
CA GLY A 320 10.36 -0.05 15.56
C GLY A 320 10.89 -0.60 14.23
N PHE A 321 10.58 -1.89 13.96
CA PHE A 321 10.93 -2.52 12.69
C PHE A 321 9.95 -2.02 11.61
N PRO A 322 10.42 -1.23 10.63
CA PRO A 322 9.53 -0.54 9.70
C PRO A 322 9.34 -1.34 8.41
N TYR A 323 8.45 -0.86 7.59
CA TYR A 323 8.48 -1.15 6.18
C TYR A 323 9.86 -0.76 5.59
N THR A 324 10.49 -1.70 4.91
CA THR A 324 11.92 -1.66 4.55
C THR A 324 12.40 -0.32 3.99
N ASP A 325 11.60 0.32 3.10
CA ASP A 325 12.07 1.52 2.43
C ASP A 325 11.85 2.80 3.25
N THR A 326 11.02 2.78 4.29
CA THR A 326 10.96 3.90 5.25
C THR A 326 12.34 4.14 5.87
N LEU A 327 12.98 3.08 6.39
CA LEU A 327 14.34 3.19 6.93
C LEU A 327 15.34 3.68 5.87
N LYS A 328 15.26 3.14 4.64
CA LYS A 328 16.16 3.51 3.54
C LYS A 328 16.01 4.97 3.11
N ILE A 329 14.79 5.53 3.15
CA ILE A 329 14.56 6.97 2.95
C ILE A 329 15.32 7.76 4.02
N LEU A 330 15.08 7.47 5.29
CA LEU A 330 15.67 8.22 6.41
C LEU A 330 17.20 8.13 6.45
N GLN A 331 17.78 7.03 5.95
CA GLN A 331 19.21 6.85 5.86
C GLN A 331 19.88 7.59 4.70
N LYS A 332 19.17 7.79 3.59
CA LYS A 332 19.76 8.26 2.32
C LYS A 332 19.52 9.73 2.03
N TRP A 333 18.52 10.34 2.66
CA TRP A 333 18.20 11.75 2.49
C TRP A 333 18.34 12.49 3.82
N GLY A 334 18.96 13.67 3.77
CA GLY A 334 19.28 14.47 4.95
C GLY A 334 20.49 13.94 5.71
N ALA A 335 20.56 14.23 7.00
CA ALA A 335 21.70 13.89 7.86
C ALA A 335 21.82 12.41 8.24
N GLY A 336 20.88 11.57 7.81
CA GLY A 336 20.82 10.14 8.11
C GLY A 336 19.82 9.78 9.21
N CYS A 337 19.98 8.56 9.75
CA CYS A 337 18.97 7.99 10.64
C CYS A 337 19.60 7.20 11.81
N HIS A 338 19.02 7.35 12.99
CA HIS A 338 19.18 6.42 14.12
C HIS A 338 18.10 5.35 14.02
N PHE A 339 18.50 4.07 14.00
CA PHE A 339 17.55 2.96 13.90
C PHE A 339 17.37 2.26 15.25
N LEU A 340 16.17 2.34 15.82
CA LEU A 340 15.77 1.72 17.07
C LEU A 340 14.77 0.58 16.78
N GLY A 341 15.25 -0.47 16.12
CA GLY A 341 14.42 -1.47 15.42
C GLY A 341 13.57 -2.37 16.32
N LEU A 342 13.85 -2.50 17.62
CA LEU A 342 13.01 -3.28 18.54
C LEU A 342 11.65 -2.61 18.80
N GLY A 343 11.62 -1.27 18.85
CA GLY A 343 10.38 -0.50 19.02
C GLY A 343 9.62 -0.75 20.34
N ASP A 344 10.28 -1.33 21.32
CA ASP A 344 9.74 -1.68 22.62
C ASP A 344 10.20 -0.72 23.72
N THR A 345 9.95 -1.07 24.99
CA THR A 345 10.35 -0.25 26.15
C THR A 345 11.87 -0.06 26.23
N SER A 346 12.69 -1.01 25.75
CA SER A 346 14.14 -0.84 25.72
C SER A 346 14.55 0.20 24.68
N ALA A 347 13.93 0.18 23.51
CA ALA A 347 14.16 1.17 22.46
C ALA A 347 13.73 2.59 22.88
N VAL A 348 12.71 2.72 23.74
CA VAL A 348 12.34 4.03 24.34
C VAL A 348 13.46 4.53 25.24
N LYS A 349 14.05 3.67 26.08
CA LYS A 349 15.18 4.05 26.94
C LYS A 349 16.42 4.43 26.13
N ASP A 350 16.70 3.70 25.06
CA ASP A 350 17.80 4.01 24.16
C ASP A 350 17.60 5.38 23.49
N LEU A 351 16.36 5.71 23.11
CA LEU A 351 15.99 7.03 22.61
C LEU A 351 16.19 8.12 23.67
N GLU A 352 15.77 7.88 24.90
CA GLU A 352 15.96 8.84 26.03
C GLU A 352 17.45 9.13 26.26
N VAL A 353 18.29 8.10 26.24
CA VAL A 353 19.75 8.24 26.39
C VAL A 353 20.32 9.05 25.20
N LEU A 354 19.97 8.69 23.97
CA LEU A 354 20.39 9.40 22.76
C LEU A 354 20.03 10.90 22.81
N LEU A 355 18.79 11.21 23.19
CA LEU A 355 18.32 12.59 23.29
C LEU A 355 19.09 13.40 24.35
N ALA A 356 19.32 12.79 25.53
CA ALA A 356 20.05 13.43 26.61
C ALA A 356 21.54 13.62 26.29
N GLU A 357 22.16 12.69 25.55
CA GLU A 357 23.56 12.80 25.12
C GLU A 357 23.71 13.89 24.06
N ASN A 358 22.84 13.94 23.04
CA ASN A 358 22.87 14.99 22.02
C ASN A 358 22.69 16.38 22.63
N ASP A 359 21.76 16.52 23.58
CA ASP A 359 21.52 17.81 24.28
C ASP A 359 22.76 18.25 25.08
N LYS A 360 23.38 17.33 25.83
CA LYS A 360 24.63 17.64 26.57
C LYS A 360 25.81 17.97 25.67
N ALA A 361 25.90 17.32 24.52
CA ALA A 361 26.96 17.55 23.53
C ALA A 361 26.76 18.84 22.73
N GLY A 362 25.59 19.46 22.81
CA GLY A 362 25.20 20.58 21.95
C GLY A 362 25.06 20.18 20.48
N GLU A 363 24.77 18.91 20.22
CA GLU A 363 24.57 18.40 18.87
C GLU A 363 23.22 18.87 18.30
N ALA A 364 23.09 18.74 16.98
CA ALA A 364 21.82 19.06 16.31
C ALA A 364 20.68 18.19 16.86
N PRO A 365 19.55 18.76 17.26
CA PRO A 365 18.40 17.99 17.71
C PRO A 365 17.91 17.05 16.60
N ILE A 366 17.27 15.94 16.99
CA ILE A 366 16.62 15.02 16.04
C ILE A 366 15.67 15.80 15.13
N LEU A 367 15.67 15.50 13.82
CA LEU A 367 14.75 16.09 12.86
C LEU A 367 13.32 15.62 13.08
N ALA A 368 13.12 14.29 12.98
CA ALA A 368 11.82 13.67 13.09
C ALA A 368 11.95 12.22 13.55
N LEU A 369 10.92 11.69 14.20
CA LEU A 369 10.76 10.27 14.52
C LEU A 369 9.67 9.68 13.65
N PHE A 370 10.00 8.58 12.97
CA PHE A 370 9.07 7.80 12.14
C PHE A 370 8.79 6.46 12.80
N CYS A 371 7.52 6.11 12.95
CA CYS A 371 7.10 4.80 13.43
C CYS A 371 5.82 4.34 12.72
N GLU A 372 5.54 3.04 12.78
CA GLU A 372 4.29 2.45 12.30
C GLU A 372 3.37 2.12 13.49
N PHE A 373 2.05 2.19 13.27
CA PHE A 373 1.09 1.84 14.32
C PHE A 373 -0.12 1.05 13.78
N PRO A 374 -0.21 -0.28 14.08
CA PRO A 374 0.89 -1.14 14.53
C PRO A 374 1.91 -1.39 13.42
N SER A 375 3.08 -1.95 13.77
CA SER A 375 4.17 -2.22 12.83
C SER A 375 3.88 -3.42 11.92
N ASN A 376 4.61 -3.51 10.81
CA ASN A 376 4.60 -4.64 9.87
C ASN A 376 6.02 -5.22 9.78
N PRO A 377 6.24 -6.55 10.03
CA PRO A 377 5.25 -7.63 10.14
C PRO A 377 4.92 -8.08 11.58
N LEU A 378 5.57 -7.51 12.59
CA LEU A 378 5.48 -8.00 13.97
C LEU A 378 4.24 -7.50 14.72
N ILE A 379 3.49 -6.58 14.13
CA ILE A 379 2.21 -6.06 14.66
C ILE A 379 2.33 -5.47 16.08
N ARG A 380 3.50 -4.95 16.40
CA ARG A 380 3.78 -4.27 17.67
C ARG A 380 3.39 -2.80 17.59
N SER A 381 2.84 -2.28 18.68
CA SER A 381 2.49 -0.87 18.82
C SER A 381 3.51 -0.18 19.71
N PRO A 382 4.11 0.94 19.29
CA PRO A 382 4.99 1.73 20.14
C PRO A 382 4.21 2.49 21.21
N ASP A 383 4.89 2.89 22.28
CA ASP A 383 4.34 3.79 23.33
C ASP A 383 4.28 5.24 22.80
N LEU A 384 3.22 5.54 22.06
CA LEU A 384 3.04 6.87 21.44
C LEU A 384 2.95 8.00 22.46
N ALA A 385 2.40 7.74 23.64
CA ALA A 385 2.29 8.76 24.69
C ALA A 385 3.70 9.17 25.19
N ARG A 386 4.58 8.19 25.38
CA ARG A 386 5.95 8.46 25.80
C ARG A 386 6.76 9.14 24.71
N LEU A 387 6.62 8.67 23.44
CA LEU A 387 7.27 9.29 22.29
C LEU A 387 6.84 10.74 22.11
N ARG A 388 5.54 11.04 22.27
CA ARG A 388 5.03 12.42 22.19
C ARG A 388 5.61 13.31 23.30
N ALA A 389 5.67 12.81 24.54
CA ALA A 389 6.27 13.56 25.63
C ALA A 389 7.75 13.90 25.37
N LEU A 390 8.52 12.97 24.79
CA LEU A 390 9.90 13.22 24.39
C LEU A 390 9.99 14.23 23.25
N ALA A 391 9.11 14.12 22.26
CA ALA A 391 9.08 15.06 21.15
C ALA A 391 8.72 16.50 21.59
N ASP A 392 7.81 16.63 22.53
CA ASP A 392 7.47 17.94 23.11
C ASP A 392 8.62 18.53 23.93
N GLN A 393 9.36 17.66 24.65
CA GLN A 393 10.52 18.10 25.42
C GLN A 393 11.72 18.52 24.55
N TYR A 394 12.02 17.77 23.50
CA TYR A 394 13.22 17.97 22.68
C TYR A 394 12.95 18.66 21.33
N GLY A 395 11.70 18.91 20.97
CA GLY A 395 11.29 19.72 19.82
C GLY A 395 11.49 19.07 18.47
N PHE A 396 11.23 17.75 18.34
CA PHE A 396 11.25 17.03 17.07
C PHE A 396 9.83 16.66 16.58
N VAL A 397 9.70 16.37 15.28
CA VAL A 397 8.44 16.00 14.63
C VAL A 397 8.18 14.50 14.79
N ILE A 398 6.93 14.10 15.01
CA ILE A 398 6.50 12.69 14.94
C ILE A 398 5.67 12.44 13.68
N VAL A 399 6.09 11.46 12.90
CA VAL A 399 5.38 10.94 11.72
C VAL A 399 4.97 9.50 11.99
N ILE A 400 3.67 9.22 11.94
CA ILE A 400 3.13 7.89 12.17
C ILE A 400 2.54 7.35 10.87
N ASP A 401 3.03 6.18 10.43
CA ASP A 401 2.37 5.40 9.38
C ASP A 401 1.28 4.53 10.01
N GLU A 402 0.02 4.88 9.74
CA GLU A 402 -1.16 4.17 10.24
C GLU A 402 -1.76 3.20 9.22
N THR A 403 -1.02 2.83 8.19
CA THR A 403 -1.53 1.97 7.10
C THR A 403 -2.18 0.68 7.61
N ILE A 404 -1.62 0.05 8.64
CA ILE A 404 -2.13 -1.19 9.23
C ILE A 404 -3.27 -0.90 10.21
N GLY A 405 -3.09 0.10 11.09
CA GLY A 405 -4.12 0.54 12.03
C GLY A 405 -5.35 1.11 11.34
N ASN A 406 -5.13 1.77 10.23
CA ASN A 406 -6.09 2.46 9.37
C ASN A 406 -6.94 3.53 10.07
N PHE A 407 -7.66 4.34 9.30
CA PHE A 407 -8.44 5.49 9.81
C PHE A 407 -9.58 5.12 10.75
N LEU A 408 -10.00 3.85 10.80
CA LEU A 408 -11.19 3.42 11.55
C LEU A 408 -10.88 2.64 12.83
N ASN A 409 -9.74 1.96 12.89
CA ASN A 409 -9.41 1.13 14.05
C ASN A 409 -8.64 1.90 15.12
N VAL A 410 -7.79 2.86 14.71
CA VAL A 410 -6.92 3.59 15.63
C VAL A 410 -7.04 5.10 15.49
N ASP A 411 -6.64 5.83 16.53
CA ASP A 411 -6.55 7.27 16.59
C ASP A 411 -5.14 7.69 17.00
N VAL A 412 -4.29 7.91 16.01
CA VAL A 412 -2.88 8.27 16.22
C VAL A 412 -2.63 9.78 16.21
N LEU A 413 -3.57 10.57 15.70
CA LEU A 413 -3.41 12.03 15.57
C LEU A 413 -3.08 12.77 16.88
N PRO A 414 -3.61 12.37 18.06
CA PRO A 414 -3.23 13.02 19.32
C PRO A 414 -1.71 12.97 19.60
N TYR A 415 -0.99 12.05 18.97
CA TYR A 415 0.44 11.81 19.19
C TYR A 415 1.31 12.21 18.00
N ALA A 416 0.72 12.42 16.83
CA ALA A 416 1.43 12.70 15.59
C ALA A 416 1.39 14.18 15.22
N ASP A 417 2.45 14.68 14.61
CA ASP A 417 2.45 15.94 13.86
C ASP A 417 1.98 15.72 12.42
N MET A 418 2.33 14.55 11.87
CA MET A 418 1.89 14.08 10.56
C MET A 418 1.50 12.60 10.63
N ALA A 419 0.41 12.21 9.96
CA ALA A 419 0.03 10.82 9.77
C ALA A 419 0.09 10.45 8.28
N ALA A 420 0.83 9.39 7.96
CA ALA A 420 0.92 8.84 6.62
C ALA A 420 0.08 7.56 6.50
N SER A 421 -0.46 7.29 5.31
CA SER A 421 -1.17 6.04 5.05
C SER A 421 -1.06 5.63 3.59
N SER A 422 -0.84 4.34 3.35
CA SER A 422 -0.94 3.74 2.02
C SER A 422 -2.39 3.44 1.68
N LEU A 423 -3.02 4.28 0.86
CA LEU A 423 -4.39 4.09 0.36
C LEU A 423 -4.51 2.85 -0.54
N THR A 424 -3.39 2.36 -1.06
CA THR A 424 -3.25 1.13 -1.84
C THR A 424 -3.81 -0.10 -1.13
N LYS A 425 -3.75 -0.11 0.21
CA LYS A 425 -4.06 -1.25 1.08
C LYS A 425 -5.57 -1.35 1.34
N ILE A 426 -5.98 -1.58 2.57
CA ILE A 426 -7.37 -1.86 2.92
C ILE A 426 -8.35 -0.72 2.54
N PHE A 427 -7.86 0.51 2.38
CA PHE A 427 -8.67 1.64 1.93
C PHE A 427 -9.19 1.42 0.50
N SER A 428 -8.33 1.02 -0.44
CA SER A 428 -8.71 0.58 -1.79
C SER A 428 -9.31 -0.84 -1.80
N GLY A 429 -8.59 -1.81 -1.21
CA GLY A 429 -8.96 -3.21 -1.09
C GLY A 429 -8.86 -4.05 -2.36
N ASP A 430 -8.96 -3.47 -3.56
CA ASP A 430 -9.12 -4.20 -4.83
C ASP A 430 -7.81 -4.56 -5.53
N SER A 431 -6.66 -4.20 -4.95
CA SER A 431 -5.32 -4.56 -5.49
C SER A 431 -5.08 -4.12 -6.95
N ASN A 432 -5.68 -3.02 -7.39
CA ASN A 432 -5.62 -2.54 -8.78
C ASN A 432 -5.28 -1.06 -8.94
N VAL A 433 -5.00 -0.35 -7.85
CA VAL A 433 -4.62 1.07 -7.84
C VAL A 433 -3.72 1.37 -6.66
N MET A 434 -2.72 2.21 -6.87
CA MET A 434 -1.89 2.77 -5.79
C MET A 434 -2.39 4.15 -5.38
N GLY A 435 -2.09 4.52 -4.15
CA GLY A 435 -2.28 5.86 -3.62
C GLY A 435 -1.69 5.96 -2.23
N GLY A 436 -1.43 7.19 -1.80
CA GLY A 436 -0.98 7.53 -0.47
C GLY A 436 -1.66 8.81 0.03
N SER A 437 -1.69 9.00 1.34
CA SER A 437 -2.10 10.24 1.95
C SER A 437 -1.14 10.66 3.05
N LEU A 438 -0.97 11.96 3.18
CA LEU A 438 -0.31 12.60 4.31
C LEU A 438 -1.28 13.59 4.93
N ILE A 439 -1.45 13.50 6.23
CA ILE A 439 -2.35 14.33 7.01
C ILE A 439 -1.52 15.17 7.96
N LEU A 440 -1.71 16.48 7.95
CA LEU A 440 -1.14 17.36 8.95
C LEU A 440 -2.09 17.46 10.14
N ASN A 441 -1.54 17.38 11.36
CA ASN A 441 -2.34 17.55 12.57
C ASN A 441 -2.51 19.04 12.89
N PRO A 442 -3.72 19.63 12.75
CA PRO A 442 -3.93 21.05 13.02
C PRO A 442 -3.73 21.44 14.50
N LYS A 443 -3.69 20.46 15.40
CA LYS A 443 -3.41 20.68 16.84
C LYS A 443 -1.93 20.59 17.19
N SER A 444 -1.08 20.19 16.23
CA SER A 444 0.37 20.15 16.45
C SER A 444 0.94 21.56 16.62
N SER A 445 1.86 21.71 17.56
CA SER A 445 2.65 22.95 17.71
C SER A 445 3.51 23.27 16.49
N GLN A 446 3.80 22.26 15.65
CA GLN A 446 4.57 22.38 14.42
C GLN A 446 3.70 22.63 13.18
N TYR A 447 2.35 22.64 13.32
CA TYR A 447 1.42 22.68 12.19
C TYR A 447 1.71 23.84 11.22
N ALA A 448 1.84 25.07 11.73
CA ALA A 448 1.99 26.24 10.87
C ALA A 448 3.25 26.16 9.98
N VAL A 449 4.38 25.70 10.53
CA VAL A 449 5.63 25.60 9.77
C VAL A 449 5.62 24.41 8.81
N LEU A 450 5.05 23.28 9.23
CA LEU A 450 4.89 22.10 8.36
C LEU A 450 3.90 22.38 7.21
N LYS A 451 2.78 23.03 7.50
CA LYS A 451 1.79 23.44 6.50
C LYS A 451 2.39 24.38 5.46
N ALA A 452 3.09 25.42 5.90
CA ALA A 452 3.74 26.35 5.00
C ALA A 452 4.83 25.69 4.13
N ALA A 453 5.59 24.75 4.69
CA ALA A 453 6.60 24.01 3.96
C ALA A 453 5.95 23.08 2.92
N LEU A 454 4.89 22.36 3.31
CA LEU A 454 4.19 21.43 2.44
C LEU A 454 3.44 22.16 1.32
N ASP A 455 2.69 23.22 1.62
CA ASP A 455 1.96 23.99 0.60
C ASP A 455 2.90 24.62 -0.46
N LYS A 456 4.12 24.97 -0.06
CA LYS A 456 5.14 25.46 -0.99
C LYS A 456 5.76 24.38 -1.85
N ASP A 457 5.93 23.18 -1.30
CA ASP A 457 6.64 22.07 -1.95
C ASP A 457 5.70 21.09 -2.65
N TYR A 458 4.44 21.00 -2.25
CA TYR A 458 3.48 20.02 -2.77
C TYR A 458 3.18 20.26 -4.25
N GLU A 459 3.27 19.18 -5.02
CA GLU A 459 2.79 19.09 -6.39
C GLU A 459 1.83 17.91 -6.49
N ASP A 460 0.62 18.14 -7.01
CA ASP A 460 -0.39 17.09 -7.15
C ASP A 460 -0.09 16.18 -8.35
N ASN A 461 0.86 15.26 -8.16
CA ASN A 461 1.26 14.26 -9.13
C ASN A 461 0.40 12.98 -9.09
N TYR A 462 -0.67 12.96 -8.29
CA TYR A 462 -1.57 11.81 -8.28
C TYR A 462 -2.36 11.74 -9.58
N TYR A 463 -2.05 10.73 -10.41
CA TYR A 463 -2.60 10.63 -11.76
C TYR A 463 -4.15 10.62 -11.73
N PRO A 464 -4.82 11.40 -12.58
CA PRO A 464 -6.27 11.59 -12.55
C PRO A 464 -7.09 10.30 -12.57
N GLU A 465 -6.74 9.35 -13.43
CA GLU A 465 -7.44 8.08 -13.53
C GLU A 465 -7.24 7.21 -12.29
N ASP A 466 -6.04 7.19 -11.70
CA ASP A 466 -5.78 6.49 -10.45
C ASP A 466 -6.63 7.06 -9.30
N ALA A 467 -6.79 8.38 -9.24
CA ALA A 467 -7.64 9.02 -8.24
C ALA A 467 -9.11 8.62 -8.37
N VAL A 468 -9.64 8.53 -9.60
CA VAL A 468 -11.01 8.08 -9.87
C VAL A 468 -11.19 6.61 -9.44
N TYR A 469 -10.23 5.73 -9.76
CA TYR A 469 -10.28 4.33 -9.32
C TYR A 469 -10.19 4.19 -7.80
N MET A 470 -9.33 4.96 -7.16
CA MET A 470 -9.18 4.99 -5.70
C MET A 470 -10.46 5.46 -5.02
N GLU A 471 -11.09 6.51 -5.53
CA GLU A 471 -12.33 7.04 -5.02
C GLU A 471 -13.44 5.97 -5.07
N ARG A 472 -13.61 5.32 -6.21
CA ARG A 472 -14.59 4.24 -6.38
C ARG A 472 -14.35 3.07 -5.41
N ASN A 473 -13.11 2.58 -5.35
CA ASN A 473 -12.75 1.42 -4.53
C ASN A 473 -12.90 1.68 -3.02
N SER A 474 -12.79 2.93 -2.60
CA SER A 474 -12.84 3.29 -1.17
C SER A 474 -14.25 3.62 -0.65
N ARG A 475 -15.29 3.58 -1.49
CA ARG A 475 -16.66 3.95 -1.07
C ARG A 475 -17.21 3.06 0.03
N ASP A 476 -16.90 1.76 0.01
CA ASP A 476 -17.37 0.77 0.98
C ASP A 476 -16.29 0.39 2.03
N TYR A 477 -15.19 1.15 2.14
CA TYR A 477 -14.06 0.77 2.97
C TYR A 477 -14.43 0.54 4.45
N ARG A 478 -15.43 1.28 4.98
CA ARG A 478 -15.92 1.09 6.36
C ARG A 478 -16.51 -0.30 6.58
N GLY A 479 -17.39 -0.74 5.67
CA GLY A 479 -17.98 -2.08 5.71
C GLY A 479 -16.94 -3.18 5.53
N ARG A 480 -15.99 -2.97 4.63
CA ARG A 480 -14.86 -3.87 4.39
C ARG A 480 -14.01 -4.04 5.64
N ILE A 481 -13.59 -2.96 6.28
CA ILE A 481 -12.75 -3.00 7.48
C ILE A 481 -13.47 -3.71 8.62
N ARG A 482 -14.76 -3.46 8.86
CA ARG A 482 -15.54 -4.18 9.89
C ARG A 482 -15.51 -5.68 9.65
N ARG A 483 -15.84 -6.13 8.43
CA ARG A 483 -15.85 -7.57 8.09
C ARG A 483 -14.46 -8.20 8.21
N VAL A 484 -13.42 -7.49 7.78
CA VAL A 484 -12.03 -7.94 7.90
C VAL A 484 -11.60 -8.04 9.37
N ASN A 485 -11.97 -7.06 10.21
CA ASN A 485 -11.74 -7.12 11.65
C ASN A 485 -12.36 -8.37 12.29
N ASP A 486 -13.65 -8.63 12.00
CA ASP A 486 -14.38 -9.77 12.56
C ASP A 486 -13.75 -11.10 12.11
N ASN A 487 -13.43 -11.24 10.84
CA ASN A 487 -12.80 -12.43 10.30
C ASN A 487 -11.40 -12.67 10.91
N ALA A 488 -10.56 -11.62 10.95
CA ALA A 488 -9.20 -11.72 11.49
C ALA A 488 -9.21 -12.03 12.98
N PHE A 489 -10.12 -11.42 13.74
CA PHE A 489 -10.29 -11.71 15.16
C PHE A 489 -10.61 -13.18 15.39
N ALA A 490 -11.62 -13.72 14.71
CA ALA A 490 -12.05 -15.11 14.89
C ALA A 490 -10.95 -16.12 14.43
N ILE A 491 -10.26 -15.82 13.33
CA ILE A 491 -9.17 -16.68 12.84
C ILE A 491 -7.97 -16.65 13.77
N THR A 492 -7.54 -15.47 14.24
CA THR A 492 -6.39 -15.36 15.15
C THR A 492 -6.68 -15.95 16.52
N GLU A 493 -7.92 -15.88 17.03
CA GLU A 493 -8.33 -16.56 18.25
C GLU A 493 -8.18 -18.08 18.11
N TYR A 494 -8.63 -18.62 16.98
CA TYR A 494 -8.43 -20.04 16.68
C TYR A 494 -6.95 -20.42 16.59
N LEU A 495 -6.16 -19.69 15.80
CA LEU A 495 -4.74 -19.95 15.63
C LEU A 495 -3.97 -19.86 16.96
N HIS A 496 -4.31 -18.88 17.81
CA HIS A 496 -3.76 -18.77 19.15
C HIS A 496 -4.08 -20.01 19.99
N SER A 497 -5.32 -20.51 19.98
CA SER A 497 -5.75 -21.68 20.76
C SER A 497 -5.00 -22.97 20.41
N VAL A 498 -4.53 -23.10 19.15
CA VAL A 498 -3.78 -24.27 18.66
C VAL A 498 -2.25 -24.00 18.55
N SER A 499 -1.78 -22.86 19.04
CA SER A 499 -0.37 -22.49 19.07
C SER A 499 0.31 -22.82 20.41
N LEU A 500 1.64 -22.73 20.46
CA LEU A 500 2.41 -22.86 21.69
C LEU A 500 2.12 -21.73 22.70
N MET A 501 1.53 -20.61 22.26
CA MET A 501 1.11 -19.52 23.15
C MET A 501 -0.02 -19.93 24.12
N ALA A 502 -0.87 -20.89 23.72
CA ALA A 502 -1.92 -21.44 24.58
C ALA A 502 -1.44 -22.62 25.46
N GLY A 503 -0.14 -22.89 25.50
CA GLY A 503 0.50 -23.96 26.26
C GLY A 503 1.20 -25.00 25.38
N PRO A 504 2.05 -25.85 25.94
CA PRO A 504 2.80 -26.87 25.20
C PRO A 504 1.90 -27.95 24.59
N GLY A 505 2.37 -28.59 23.54
CA GLY A 505 1.72 -29.72 22.86
C GLY A 505 2.61 -30.23 21.74
N GLU A 506 2.77 -31.55 21.63
CA GLU A 506 3.66 -32.18 20.63
C GLU A 506 3.16 -31.99 19.19
N ASP A 507 1.86 -31.82 19.02
CA ASP A 507 1.19 -31.61 17.74
C ASP A 507 1.11 -30.11 17.34
N LYS A 508 1.58 -29.21 18.19
CA LYS A 508 1.50 -27.78 17.93
C LYS A 508 2.67 -27.32 17.06
N VAL A 509 2.35 -26.84 15.88
CA VAL A 509 3.32 -26.38 14.87
C VAL A 509 3.45 -24.87 14.80
N ILE A 510 2.46 -24.10 15.31
CA ILE A 510 2.51 -22.65 15.38
C ILE A 510 3.23 -22.26 16.67
N LYS A 511 4.38 -21.56 16.51
CA LYS A 511 5.16 -21.04 17.62
C LYS A 511 4.54 -19.78 18.21
N ARG A 512 4.20 -18.80 17.36
CA ARG A 512 3.63 -17.51 17.77
C ARG A 512 2.63 -16.97 16.75
N VAL A 513 1.61 -16.28 17.27
CA VAL A 513 0.63 -15.49 16.52
C VAL A 513 0.87 -14.03 16.85
N TYR A 514 1.37 -13.25 15.88
CA TYR A 514 1.56 -11.81 16.01
C TYR A 514 0.28 -11.10 15.58
N TYR A 515 -0.42 -10.51 16.51
CA TYR A 515 -1.67 -9.75 16.29
C TYR A 515 -1.82 -8.71 17.41
N PRO A 516 -2.44 -7.54 17.21
CA PRO A 516 -2.43 -6.48 18.22
C PRO A 516 -3.02 -6.91 19.56
N ARG A 517 -3.94 -7.88 19.56
CA ARG A 517 -4.52 -8.47 20.78
C ARG A 517 -3.50 -9.21 21.64
N TYR A 518 -2.44 -9.74 21.04
CA TYR A 518 -1.45 -10.60 21.70
C TYR A 518 -0.07 -9.94 21.82
N GLU A 519 0.21 -8.96 20.93
CA GLU A 519 1.41 -8.14 20.94
C GLU A 519 1.05 -6.77 21.50
N THR A 520 1.73 -6.27 22.48
CA THR A 520 1.54 -4.92 23.06
C THR A 520 0.06 -4.46 23.22
N PRO A 521 -0.85 -5.28 23.82
CA PRO A 521 -2.30 -5.01 23.79
C PRO A 521 -2.67 -3.72 24.50
N GLU A 522 -2.00 -3.33 25.58
CA GLU A 522 -2.26 -2.10 26.31
C GLU A 522 -1.90 -0.87 25.49
N LEU A 523 -0.77 -0.90 24.77
CA LEU A 523 -0.33 0.19 23.90
C LEU A 523 -1.25 0.36 22.69
N TYR A 524 -1.70 -0.75 22.11
CA TYR A 524 -2.72 -0.70 21.05
C TYR A 524 -4.04 -0.13 21.57
N ALA A 525 -4.51 -0.61 22.71
CA ALA A 525 -5.78 -0.18 23.32
C ALA A 525 -5.80 1.32 23.65
N ALA A 526 -4.64 1.92 23.99
CA ALA A 526 -4.52 3.35 24.24
C ALA A 526 -4.86 4.22 23.02
N CYS A 527 -4.72 3.68 21.80
CA CYS A 527 -5.03 4.37 20.56
C CYS A 527 -6.23 3.76 19.83
N ALA A 528 -6.76 2.64 20.29
CA ALA A 528 -7.90 1.97 19.65
C ALA A 528 -9.16 2.83 19.70
N ARG A 529 -9.87 2.91 18.58
CA ARG A 529 -11.19 3.56 18.54
C ARG A 529 -12.23 2.67 19.23
N THR A 530 -13.08 3.29 20.02
CA THR A 530 -14.24 2.60 20.58
C THR A 530 -15.34 2.45 19.53
N PRO A 531 -16.23 1.42 19.63
CA PRO A 531 -17.33 1.26 18.68
C PRO A 531 -18.24 2.48 18.54
N SER A 532 -18.36 3.30 19.57
CA SER A 532 -19.13 4.56 19.54
C SER A 532 -18.44 5.67 18.73
N HIS A 533 -17.14 5.53 18.43
CA HIS A 533 -16.34 6.53 17.75
C HIS A 533 -15.76 6.02 16.43
N GLY A 534 -16.19 4.88 15.93
CA GLY A 534 -15.70 4.26 14.71
C GLY A 534 -15.84 2.76 14.70
N ALA A 535 -15.22 2.08 13.71
CA ALA A 535 -15.32 0.63 13.58
C ALA A 535 -14.74 -0.12 14.78
N GLY A 536 -13.60 0.38 15.29
CA GLY A 536 -12.82 -0.30 16.33
C GLY A 536 -12.46 -1.74 15.94
N GLY A 537 -11.30 -2.19 16.25
CA GLY A 537 -10.88 -3.54 15.92
C GLY A 537 -9.36 -3.65 15.87
N PHE A 538 -8.87 -4.84 15.60
CA PHE A 538 -7.43 -5.11 15.61
C PHE A 538 -6.81 -5.15 14.20
N GLY A 539 -7.59 -4.88 13.15
CA GLY A 539 -7.14 -4.95 11.75
C GLY A 539 -7.17 -6.36 11.19
N GLY A 540 -6.83 -6.47 9.89
CA GLY A 540 -6.84 -7.72 9.15
C GLY A 540 -5.47 -8.37 8.98
N LEU A 541 -4.40 -7.75 9.49
CA LEU A 541 -3.04 -8.24 9.32
C LEU A 541 -2.56 -8.97 10.56
N PHE A 542 -1.99 -10.16 10.36
CA PHE A 542 -1.27 -10.88 11.39
C PHE A 542 -0.10 -11.68 10.78
N SER A 543 0.81 -12.14 11.62
CA SER A 543 1.90 -13.00 11.22
C SER A 543 1.99 -14.24 12.09
N LEU A 544 2.53 -15.31 11.53
CA LEU A 544 2.76 -16.57 12.20
C LEU A 544 4.25 -16.94 12.12
N THR A 545 4.79 -17.49 13.20
CA THR A 545 6.03 -18.25 13.16
C THR A 545 5.77 -19.69 13.58
N PHE A 546 6.64 -20.58 13.12
CA PHE A 546 6.43 -22.00 13.23
C PHE A 546 7.57 -22.67 14.02
N THR A 547 7.35 -23.89 14.43
CA THR A 547 8.34 -24.70 15.18
C THR A 547 9.46 -25.22 14.27
N SER A 548 9.21 -25.32 12.95
CA SER A 548 10.23 -25.63 11.96
C SER A 548 9.95 -24.95 10.61
N THR A 549 10.99 -24.80 9.80
CA THR A 549 10.85 -24.28 8.43
C THR A 549 10.02 -25.20 7.55
N ALA A 550 10.10 -26.52 7.74
CA ALA A 550 9.26 -27.49 7.01
C ALA A 550 7.77 -27.28 7.30
N ALA A 551 7.43 -27.05 8.57
CA ALA A 551 6.05 -26.72 8.95
C ALA A 551 5.57 -25.39 8.34
N ALA A 552 6.39 -24.33 8.35
CA ALA A 552 6.07 -23.05 7.72
C ALA A 552 5.82 -23.18 6.21
N ARG A 553 6.69 -23.89 5.50
CA ARG A 553 6.57 -24.16 4.06
C ARG A 553 5.30 -24.93 3.74
N ALA A 554 5.06 -26.06 4.43
CA ALA A 554 3.88 -26.89 4.21
C ALA A 554 2.57 -26.13 4.50
N PHE A 555 2.56 -25.31 5.55
CA PHE A 555 1.44 -24.41 5.85
C PHE A 555 1.18 -23.44 4.70
N TYR A 556 2.21 -22.69 4.28
CA TYR A 556 2.11 -21.71 3.21
C TYR A 556 1.69 -22.35 1.89
N ASP A 557 2.33 -23.43 1.47
CA ASP A 557 2.08 -24.08 0.19
C ASP A 557 0.65 -24.66 0.12
N THR A 558 0.10 -25.12 1.25
CA THR A 558 -1.25 -25.70 1.33
C THR A 558 -2.34 -24.65 1.47
N LEU A 559 -2.06 -23.46 2.04
CA LEU A 559 -3.08 -22.44 2.27
C LEU A 559 -3.70 -21.98 0.94
N PRO A 560 -5.02 -22.19 0.68
CA PRO A 560 -5.62 -21.97 -0.63
C PRO A 560 -6.13 -20.53 -0.82
N CYS A 561 -5.45 -19.55 -0.25
CA CYS A 561 -5.68 -18.12 -0.48
C CYS A 561 -4.82 -17.59 -1.63
N ALA A 562 -5.02 -16.33 -2.02
CA ALA A 562 -4.09 -15.63 -2.88
C ALA A 562 -2.73 -15.50 -2.20
N LYS A 563 -1.64 -15.56 -2.97
CA LYS A 563 -0.28 -15.54 -2.46
C LYS A 563 0.60 -14.61 -3.26
N GLY A 564 1.34 -13.76 -2.58
CA GLY A 564 2.22 -12.77 -3.21
C GLY A 564 2.49 -11.55 -2.33
N PRO A 565 3.25 -10.59 -2.85
CA PRO A 565 3.53 -9.34 -2.16
C PRO A 565 2.26 -8.49 -2.00
N SER A 566 2.27 -7.57 -1.08
CA SER A 566 1.17 -6.67 -0.68
C SER A 566 0.41 -7.18 0.55
N LEU A 567 -0.62 -6.46 0.95
CA LEU A 567 -1.50 -6.72 2.09
C LEU A 567 -2.74 -5.82 2.02
N GLY A 568 -3.70 -6.00 2.91
CA GLY A 568 -4.86 -5.10 3.03
C GLY A 568 -5.75 -5.17 1.79
N THR A 569 -6.08 -6.37 1.35
CA THR A 569 -6.94 -6.62 0.21
C THR A 569 -8.35 -7.08 0.65
N SER A 570 -9.33 -6.95 -0.24
CA SER A 570 -10.70 -7.46 -0.03
C SER A 570 -10.76 -8.98 0.03
N PHE A 571 -9.68 -9.66 -0.34
CA PHE A 571 -9.49 -11.11 -0.32
C PHE A 571 -8.25 -11.46 0.52
N THR A 572 -8.20 -12.67 1.07
CA THR A 572 -7.08 -13.14 1.88
C THR A 572 -5.83 -13.31 1.04
N LEU A 573 -4.72 -12.73 1.51
CA LEU A 573 -3.43 -12.73 0.85
C LEU A 573 -2.33 -13.15 1.84
N ALA A 574 -1.48 -14.09 1.45
CA ALA A 574 -0.35 -14.58 2.25
C ALA A 574 0.99 -14.38 1.56
N SER A 575 2.05 -14.21 2.36
CA SER A 575 3.42 -14.16 1.87
C SER A 575 4.42 -14.67 2.91
N PRO A 576 5.53 -15.34 2.52
CA PRO A 576 6.68 -15.59 3.39
C PRO A 576 7.48 -14.28 3.50
N TYR A 577 7.07 -13.44 4.45
CA TYR A 577 7.46 -12.02 4.49
C TYR A 577 8.97 -11.79 4.51
N ALA A 578 9.69 -12.51 5.37
CA ALA A 578 11.13 -12.33 5.50
C ALA A 578 11.85 -12.66 4.18
N ILE A 579 11.41 -13.70 3.48
CA ILE A 579 11.93 -14.08 2.16
C ILE A 579 11.70 -12.97 1.14
N LEU A 580 10.47 -12.43 1.03
CA LEU A 580 10.13 -11.42 0.02
C LEU A 580 10.65 -10.02 0.32
N ALA A 581 10.89 -9.68 1.59
CA ALA A 581 11.24 -8.30 1.96
C ALA A 581 12.70 -8.13 2.39
N HIS A 582 13.35 -9.22 2.84
CA HIS A 582 14.66 -9.19 3.51
C HIS A 582 15.59 -10.33 3.09
N TYR A 583 15.42 -10.89 1.88
CA TYR A 583 16.17 -12.07 1.43
C TYR A 583 17.68 -11.96 1.60
N THR A 584 18.24 -10.82 1.28
CA THR A 584 19.69 -10.55 1.39
C THR A 584 20.14 -10.12 2.78
N GLU A 585 19.20 -9.94 3.74
CA GLU A 585 19.48 -9.42 5.07
C GLU A 585 18.72 -10.17 6.18
N LEU A 586 18.46 -11.47 5.99
CA LEU A 586 17.65 -12.31 6.89
C LEU A 586 18.20 -12.32 8.33
N ASP A 587 19.53 -12.44 8.49
CA ASP A 587 20.17 -12.46 9.82
C ASP A 587 20.06 -11.11 10.53
N TRP A 588 20.09 -10.01 9.76
CA TRP A 588 19.84 -8.68 10.31
C TRP A 588 18.38 -8.54 10.77
N ALA A 589 17.41 -8.96 9.97
CA ALA A 589 16.01 -8.90 10.32
C ALA A 589 15.68 -9.76 11.56
N ALA A 590 16.33 -10.91 11.70
CA ALA A 590 16.16 -11.80 12.85
C ALA A 590 16.56 -11.14 14.18
N GLN A 591 17.52 -10.21 14.19
CA GLN A 591 17.92 -9.47 15.40
C GLN A 591 16.79 -8.64 16.00
N PHE A 592 15.78 -8.28 15.19
CA PHE A 592 14.61 -7.52 15.60
C PHE A 592 13.35 -8.39 15.78
N GLY A 593 13.52 -9.73 15.70
CA GLY A 593 12.43 -10.71 15.89
C GLY A 593 11.68 -11.09 14.61
N VAL A 594 12.14 -10.66 13.44
CA VAL A 594 11.59 -11.07 12.14
C VAL A 594 12.27 -12.37 11.72
N GLU A 595 11.66 -13.49 12.11
CA GLU A 595 12.20 -14.83 11.83
C GLU A 595 12.12 -15.13 10.31
N ARG A 596 13.10 -15.92 9.82
CA ARG A 596 13.24 -16.26 8.39
C ARG A 596 11.99 -16.87 7.78
N ASP A 597 11.29 -17.72 8.54
CA ASP A 597 10.12 -18.49 8.13
C ASP A 597 8.79 -17.87 8.60
N LEU A 598 8.80 -16.57 8.91
CA LEU A 598 7.61 -15.82 9.23
C LEU A 598 6.67 -15.75 8.03
N VAL A 599 5.44 -16.25 8.20
CA VAL A 599 4.35 -16.13 7.24
C VAL A 599 3.42 -14.99 7.65
N ARG A 600 3.34 -13.96 6.83
CA ARG A 600 2.42 -12.83 7.02
C ARG A 600 1.13 -13.09 6.26
N ILE A 601 -0.03 -12.82 6.89
CA ILE A 601 -1.35 -13.05 6.34
C ILE A 601 -2.20 -11.79 6.52
N SER A 602 -2.81 -11.35 5.43
CA SER A 602 -3.82 -10.30 5.41
C SER A 602 -5.17 -10.95 5.10
N ILE A 603 -6.08 -10.96 6.07
CA ILE A 603 -7.42 -11.55 5.94
C ILE A 603 -8.31 -10.66 5.06
N GLY A 604 -9.13 -11.30 4.25
CA GLY A 604 -10.14 -10.69 3.40
C GLY A 604 -11.57 -10.83 3.94
N GLN A 605 -12.52 -10.65 3.02
CA GLN A 605 -13.96 -10.65 3.31
C GLN A 605 -14.63 -12.02 3.07
N GLU A 606 -13.87 -13.09 2.88
CA GLU A 606 -14.41 -14.44 2.67
C GLU A 606 -15.27 -14.89 3.85
N ASP A 607 -16.13 -15.86 3.62
CA ASP A 607 -16.98 -16.43 4.67
C ASP A 607 -16.13 -17.12 5.73
N LEU A 608 -16.39 -16.83 7.01
CA LEU A 608 -15.60 -17.31 8.14
C LEU A 608 -15.46 -18.83 8.20
N PRO A 609 -16.50 -19.65 7.96
CA PRO A 609 -16.36 -21.12 7.90
C PRO A 609 -15.38 -21.58 6.82
N LYS A 610 -15.37 -20.91 5.67
CA LYS A 610 -14.44 -21.19 4.57
C LYS A 610 -12.99 -20.88 4.98
N LEU A 611 -12.76 -19.66 5.55
CA LEU A 611 -11.46 -19.28 6.09
C LEU A 611 -10.98 -20.30 7.12
N ARG A 612 -11.83 -20.64 8.08
CA ARG A 612 -11.51 -21.62 9.13
C ARG A 612 -11.03 -22.94 8.54
N GLY A 613 -11.75 -23.49 7.56
CA GLY A 613 -11.37 -24.74 6.89
C GLY A 613 -10.03 -24.63 6.17
N TRP A 614 -9.68 -23.47 5.59
CA TRP A 614 -8.38 -23.26 4.97
C TRP A 614 -7.23 -23.37 5.98
N PHE A 615 -7.36 -22.70 7.11
CA PHE A 615 -6.35 -22.73 8.16
C PHE A 615 -6.23 -24.10 8.83
N GLU A 616 -7.33 -24.81 9.05
CA GLU A 616 -7.33 -26.16 9.60
C GLU A 616 -6.61 -27.16 8.67
N ALA A 617 -6.85 -27.09 7.36
CA ALA A 617 -6.16 -27.92 6.39
C ALA A 617 -4.65 -27.62 6.34
N SER A 618 -4.28 -26.34 6.36
CA SER A 618 -2.88 -25.91 6.32
C SER A 618 -2.11 -26.29 7.59
N ILE A 619 -2.74 -26.23 8.76
CA ILE A 619 -2.14 -26.69 10.02
C ILE A 619 -1.89 -28.21 9.98
N LYS A 620 -2.84 -28.99 9.49
CA LYS A 620 -2.65 -30.44 9.33
C LYS A 620 -1.50 -30.79 8.40
N ALA A 621 -1.34 -30.04 7.30
CA ALA A 621 -0.20 -30.22 6.40
C ALA A 621 1.14 -29.88 7.09
N ALA A 622 1.17 -28.81 7.88
CA ALA A 622 2.34 -28.41 8.65
C ALA A 622 2.71 -29.48 9.72
N GLN A 623 1.71 -30.04 10.41
CA GLN A 623 1.90 -31.13 11.37
C GLN A 623 2.49 -32.37 10.71
N ALA A 624 1.98 -32.75 9.54
CA ALA A 624 2.50 -33.90 8.77
C ALA A 624 3.96 -33.67 8.33
N ALA A 625 4.30 -32.44 7.88
CA ALA A 625 5.66 -32.10 7.48
C ALA A 625 6.65 -32.12 8.66
N GLN A 626 6.25 -31.60 9.81
CA GLN A 626 7.08 -31.64 11.03
C GLN A 626 7.30 -33.08 11.51
N ALA A 627 6.24 -33.92 11.49
CA ALA A 627 6.37 -35.32 11.86
C ALA A 627 7.31 -36.11 10.93
N ALA A 628 7.28 -35.79 9.63
CA ALA A 628 8.21 -36.38 8.65
C ALA A 628 9.68 -35.96 8.88
N GLU A 629 9.92 -34.73 9.32
CA GLU A 629 11.26 -34.21 9.63
C GLU A 629 11.85 -34.82 10.90
N THR A 630 11.00 -35.15 11.88
CA THR A 630 11.40 -35.74 13.17
C THR A 630 11.40 -37.25 13.20
N ALA A 631 10.90 -37.92 12.15
CA ALA A 631 10.90 -39.40 12.05
C ALA A 631 12.34 -39.92 11.96
N PRO A 632 12.72 -40.96 12.74
CA PRO A 632 14.04 -41.57 12.62
C PRO A 632 14.18 -42.20 11.22
N ALA A 633 15.35 -41.97 10.58
CA ALA A 633 15.70 -42.47 9.25
C ALA A 633 15.84 -43.98 9.21
#